data_5469e93a489885b85f46833d757afaec
#
_entry.id   5469e93a489885b85f46833d757afaec
#
_cell.length_a   1.000
_cell.length_b   1.000
_cell.length_c   1.000
_cell.angle_alpha   90.00
_cell.angle_beta   90.00
_cell.angle_gamma   90.00
#
_symmetry.space_group_name_H-M   'P 1'
#
loop_
_entity.id
_entity.type
_entity.pdbx_description
1 polymer ?
#
loop_
_entity_poly.entity_id
_entity_poly.type
_entity_poly.pdbx_seq_one_letter_code
_entity_poly.pdbx_strand_id
1 'polypeptide(L)'
;MAHVMYGQQKAGGALDGLADAQVGYKKITAGLTLTEADGGVIHIADSDACAIVLPTITQSGVEYKFVMANDAGGSITITSADSAGNYYQGSIAVHSVDADDGFAANGTSNNIITMNATSTGGLLGSEVNLRSVVGIGWVVWGNVLGSDTTGATPFSG
;
A
#
# COMPACT_ATOMS: atom_id res chain seq x y z
N MET A 1 -11.84 2.38 37.32
CA MET A 1 -11.52 3.02 36.73
C MET A 1 -11.30 2.94 35.52
N ALA A 2 -11.50 3.06 35.08
CA ALA A 2 -11.57 2.95 34.01
C ALA A 2 -10.83 3.56 33.14
N HIS A 3 -10.33 3.75 32.91
CA HIS A 3 -9.71 4.18 32.19
C HIS A 3 -9.60 3.99 31.21
N VAL A 4 -9.99 3.71 31.38
CA VAL A 4 -9.88 3.56 30.71
C VAL A 4 -9.32 3.75 29.73
N MET A 5 -9.41 3.41 29.20
CA MET A 5 -8.88 3.45 28.20
C MET A 5 -9.33 4.33 27.31
N TYR A 6 -8.62 5.00 26.77
CA TYR A 6 -8.93 6.05 26.01
C TYR A 6 -9.74 5.74 24.78
N GLY A 7 -9.53 4.73 24.11
CA GLY A 7 -10.34 4.34 22.97
C GLY A 7 -11.79 4.18 23.33
N GLN A 8 -12.02 3.62 24.47
CA GLN A 8 -13.38 3.45 24.94
C GLN A 8 -14.12 4.71 25.11
N GLN A 9 -13.41 5.70 25.56
CA GLN A 9 -14.05 6.97 25.87
C GLN A 9 -14.60 7.63 24.66
N LYS A 10 -13.91 7.53 23.56
CA LYS A 10 -14.46 8.16 22.42
C LYS A 10 -15.45 7.30 21.67
N ALA A 11 -15.38 6.04 21.79
CA ALA A 11 -16.35 5.16 21.18
C ALA A 11 -17.62 5.00 22.01
N GLY A 12 -17.61 5.47 23.24
CA GLY A 12 -18.78 5.42 24.08
C GLY A 12 -18.89 4.22 24.98
N GLY A 13 -17.88 3.41 25.08
CA GLY A 13 -17.92 2.31 26.00
C GLY A 13 -16.71 1.41 25.98
N ALA A 14 -16.61 0.56 27.00
CA ALA A 14 -15.49 -0.35 27.17
C ALA A 14 -15.34 -1.32 26.01
N LEU A 15 -16.44 -1.83 25.53
CA LEU A 15 -16.42 -2.77 24.41
C LEU A 15 -16.04 -2.09 23.10
N ASP A 16 -16.49 -0.85 22.94
CA ASP A 16 -16.12 -0.05 21.81
C ASP A 16 -14.63 0.25 21.82
N GLY A 17 -14.06 0.45 23.00
CA GLY A 17 -12.63 0.63 23.14
C GLY A 17 -11.81 -0.56 22.66
N LEU A 18 -12.29 -1.77 22.89
CA LEU A 18 -11.66 -2.97 22.39
C LEU A 18 -11.78 -3.09 20.86
N ALA A 19 -12.94 -2.72 20.35
CA ALA A 19 -13.15 -2.67 18.89
C ALA A 19 -12.28 -1.60 18.23
N ASP A 20 -12.16 -0.46 18.87
CA ASP A 20 -11.31 0.63 18.39
C ASP A 20 -9.80 0.30 18.42
N ALA A 21 -9.41 -0.69 19.21
CA ALA A 21 -8.04 -1.17 19.22
C ALA A 21 -7.69 -2.00 17.98
N GLN A 22 -8.68 -2.40 17.21
CA GLN A 22 -8.45 -3.10 15.94
C GLN A 22 -7.97 -2.10 14.88
N VAL A 23 -7.10 -2.55 14.02
CA VAL A 23 -6.66 -1.74 12.89
C VAL A 23 -7.86 -1.52 11.97
N GLY A 24 -8.18 -0.27 11.71
CA GLY A 24 -9.23 0.08 10.78
C GLY A 24 -8.88 -0.37 9.36
N TYR A 25 -9.89 -0.56 8.54
CA TYR A 25 -9.68 -0.81 7.12
C TYR A 25 -10.56 0.09 6.26
N LYS A 26 -10.11 0.34 5.04
CA LYS A 26 -10.83 1.10 4.01
C LYS A 26 -10.87 0.28 2.73
N LYS A 27 -12.06 -0.01 2.25
CA LYS A 27 -12.23 -0.75 1.00
C LYS A 27 -12.10 0.21 -0.19
N ILE A 28 -11.32 -0.19 -1.19
CA ILE A 28 -11.11 0.55 -2.44
C ILE A 28 -11.73 -0.25 -3.57
N THR A 29 -12.75 0.30 -4.20
CA THR A 29 -13.47 -0.31 -5.34
C THR A 29 -13.34 0.51 -6.63
N ALA A 30 -12.62 1.63 -6.57
CA ALA A 30 -12.40 2.55 -7.68
C ALA A 30 -11.14 3.37 -7.42
N GLY A 31 -10.76 4.23 -8.34
CA GLY A 31 -9.63 5.15 -8.14
C GLY A 31 -9.80 6.02 -6.89
N LEU A 32 -8.72 6.26 -6.17
CA LEU A 32 -8.71 6.97 -4.90
C LEU A 32 -7.48 7.87 -4.77
N THR A 33 -7.71 9.13 -4.41
CA THR A 33 -6.63 10.02 -3.96
C THR A 33 -6.60 10.00 -2.44
N LEU A 34 -5.47 9.65 -1.87
CA LEU A 34 -5.25 9.59 -0.43
C LEU A 34 -4.73 10.92 0.12
N THR A 35 -4.98 11.13 1.39
CA THR A 35 -4.41 12.21 2.18
C THR A 35 -3.59 11.61 3.31
N GLU A 36 -2.74 12.39 3.97
CA GLU A 36 -1.97 11.92 5.12
C GLU A 36 -2.87 11.42 6.27
N ALA A 37 -4.09 11.94 6.37
CA ALA A 37 -5.08 11.49 7.35
C ALA A 37 -5.62 10.07 7.08
N ASP A 38 -5.45 9.55 5.88
CA ASP A 38 -5.82 8.17 5.53
C ASP A 38 -4.73 7.16 5.96
N GLY A 39 -3.65 7.61 6.55
CA GLY A 39 -2.59 6.75 7.06
C GLY A 39 -3.01 5.94 8.29
N GLY A 40 -2.30 4.85 8.55
CA GLY A 40 -2.52 4.01 9.72
C GLY A 40 -3.68 3.02 9.61
N VAL A 41 -4.35 2.94 8.46
CA VAL A 41 -5.39 1.94 8.21
C VAL A 41 -4.98 0.99 7.07
N ILE A 42 -5.59 -0.18 7.04
CA ILE A 42 -5.39 -1.12 5.94
C ILE A 42 -6.33 -0.73 4.78
N HIS A 43 -5.76 -0.54 3.61
CA HIS A 43 -6.49 -0.28 2.38
C HIS A 43 -6.67 -1.60 1.63
N ILE A 44 -7.91 -2.04 1.50
CA ILE A 44 -8.26 -3.28 0.83
C ILE A 44 -8.66 -2.96 -0.61
N ALA A 45 -7.80 -3.28 -1.56
CA ALA A 45 -8.10 -3.13 -2.98
C ALA A 45 -8.99 -4.29 -3.43
N ASP A 46 -10.27 -3.99 -3.62
CA ASP A 46 -11.29 -4.93 -4.05
C ASP A 46 -11.86 -4.44 -5.39
N SER A 47 -11.01 -4.45 -6.40
CA SER A 47 -11.30 -4.01 -7.75
C SER A 47 -10.32 -4.67 -8.72
N ASP A 48 -10.78 -5.00 -9.91
CA ASP A 48 -9.93 -5.54 -10.97
C ASP A 48 -8.90 -4.51 -11.47
N ALA A 49 -9.23 -3.24 -11.38
CA ALA A 49 -8.35 -2.14 -11.77
C ALA A 49 -8.70 -0.89 -10.97
N CYS A 50 -7.70 -0.22 -10.43
CA CYS A 50 -7.86 1.08 -9.79
C CYS A 50 -6.56 1.88 -9.78
N ALA A 51 -6.69 3.20 -9.81
CA ALA A 51 -5.57 4.12 -9.66
C ALA A 51 -5.62 4.74 -8.26
N ILE A 52 -4.58 4.51 -7.48
CA ILE A 52 -4.40 5.06 -6.15
C ILE A 52 -3.33 6.15 -6.23
N VAL A 53 -3.65 7.34 -5.74
CA VAL A 53 -2.72 8.46 -5.73
C VAL A 53 -2.35 8.78 -4.29
N LEU A 54 -1.05 8.76 -4.00
CA LEU A 54 -0.51 9.11 -2.69
C LEU A 54 -0.40 10.63 -2.54
N PRO A 55 -0.50 11.16 -1.32
CA PRO A 55 -0.24 12.58 -1.08
C PRO A 55 1.24 12.92 -1.26
N THR A 56 1.54 14.19 -1.49
CA THR A 56 2.91 14.70 -1.37
C THR A 56 3.35 14.57 0.09
N ILE A 57 4.58 14.13 0.31
CA ILE A 57 5.11 13.93 1.65
C ILE A 57 5.36 15.29 2.32
N THR A 58 4.67 15.57 3.41
CA THR A 58 4.90 16.75 4.25
C THR A 58 5.41 16.39 5.64
N GLN A 59 5.20 15.13 6.06
CA GLN A 59 5.68 14.61 7.34
C GLN A 59 6.18 13.17 7.21
N SER A 60 7.08 12.78 8.09
CA SER A 60 7.57 11.41 8.17
C SER A 60 6.64 10.54 9.02
N GLY A 61 6.58 9.26 8.70
CA GLY A 61 5.88 8.26 9.50
C GLY A 61 4.42 8.01 9.12
N VAL A 62 3.92 8.63 8.04
CA VAL A 62 2.61 8.24 7.48
C VAL A 62 2.77 6.88 6.82
N GLU A 63 1.95 5.93 7.21
CA GLU A 63 2.00 4.57 6.70
C GLU A 63 0.73 4.22 5.95
N TYR A 64 0.88 3.58 4.80
CA TYR A 64 -0.19 2.93 4.06
C TYR A 64 0.12 1.47 3.89
N LYS A 65 -0.88 0.64 4.08
CA LYS A 65 -0.84 -0.78 3.79
C LYS A 65 -1.94 -1.11 2.80
N PHE A 66 -1.55 -1.68 1.67
CA PHE A 66 -2.48 -2.13 0.65
C PHE A 66 -2.50 -3.65 0.61
N VAL A 67 -3.68 -4.23 0.63
CA VAL A 67 -3.91 -5.68 0.50
C VAL A 67 -4.86 -5.91 -0.65
N MET A 68 -4.49 -6.79 -1.58
CA MET A 68 -5.34 -7.15 -2.72
C MET A 68 -6.38 -8.17 -2.26
N ALA A 69 -7.64 -7.80 -2.33
CA ALA A 69 -8.79 -8.65 -2.01
C ALA A 69 -9.51 -9.17 -3.28
N ASN A 70 -9.01 -8.82 -4.44
CA ASN A 70 -9.42 -9.32 -5.74
C ASN A 70 -8.20 -9.40 -6.64
N ASP A 71 -8.21 -10.29 -7.59
CA ASP A 71 -7.13 -10.37 -8.58
C ASP A 71 -7.21 -9.14 -9.50
N ALA A 72 -6.07 -8.56 -9.80
CA ALA A 72 -5.99 -7.41 -10.69
C ALA A 72 -6.24 -7.85 -12.14
N GLY A 73 -7.49 -7.97 -12.54
CA GLY A 73 -7.87 -8.30 -13.91
C GLY A 73 -7.49 -7.22 -14.93
N GLY A 74 -7.27 -6.00 -14.46
CA GLY A 74 -6.61 -4.91 -15.18
C GLY A 74 -5.32 -4.54 -14.47
N SER A 75 -5.10 -3.24 -14.26
CA SER A 75 -3.93 -2.76 -13.50
C SER A 75 -4.36 -2.00 -12.26
N ILE A 76 -3.78 -2.38 -11.13
CA ILE A 76 -3.82 -1.57 -9.92
C ILE A 76 -2.53 -0.78 -9.87
N THR A 77 -2.64 0.55 -9.83
CA THR A 77 -1.49 1.43 -9.75
C THR A 77 -1.49 2.20 -8.44
N ILE A 78 -0.31 2.36 -7.85
CA ILE A 78 -0.08 3.27 -6.72
C ILE A 78 0.92 4.31 -7.20
N THR A 79 0.50 5.56 -7.26
CA THR A 79 1.28 6.65 -7.84
C THR A 79 1.61 7.68 -6.77
N SER A 80 2.88 8.05 -6.65
CA SER A 80 3.34 9.20 -5.87
C SER A 80 3.59 10.40 -6.77
N ALA A 81 3.84 11.57 -6.17
CA ALA A 81 4.21 12.75 -6.94
C ALA A 81 5.55 12.54 -7.66
N ASP A 82 5.61 12.92 -8.94
CA ASP A 82 6.85 12.89 -9.74
C ASP A 82 7.72 14.08 -9.38
N SER A 83 8.38 14.00 -8.23
CA SER A 83 9.29 15.03 -7.74
C SER A 83 10.25 14.46 -6.70
N ALA A 84 11.41 15.09 -6.59
CA ALA A 84 12.40 14.72 -5.59
C ALA A 84 11.78 14.71 -4.18
N GLY A 85 12.11 13.68 -3.41
CA GLY A 85 11.55 13.46 -2.07
C GLY A 85 10.19 12.77 -2.05
N ASN A 86 9.64 12.36 -3.21
CA ASN A 86 8.41 11.58 -3.29
C ASN A 86 8.59 10.25 -4.04
N TYR A 87 9.77 9.97 -4.60
CA TYR A 87 10.04 8.70 -5.28
C TYR A 87 10.08 7.51 -4.32
N TYR A 88 9.85 6.33 -4.85
CA TYR A 88 9.92 5.11 -4.08
C TYR A 88 11.37 4.71 -3.76
N GLN A 89 11.57 4.23 -2.54
CA GLN A 89 12.82 3.70 -1.99
C GLN A 89 12.53 2.32 -1.39
N GLY A 90 13.34 1.33 -1.66
CA GLY A 90 13.14 -0.01 -1.09
C GLY A 90 12.85 -1.05 -2.15
N SER A 91 12.14 -2.10 -1.80
CA SER A 91 11.94 -3.23 -2.71
C SER A 91 10.64 -3.96 -2.47
N ILE A 92 10.15 -4.62 -3.53
CA ILE A 92 9.01 -5.52 -3.50
C ILE A 92 9.48 -6.89 -4.01
N ALA A 93 9.12 -7.96 -3.31
CA ALA A 93 9.28 -9.31 -3.81
C ALA A 93 8.06 -9.69 -4.65
N VAL A 94 8.29 -10.18 -5.86
CA VAL A 94 7.26 -10.73 -6.75
C VAL A 94 7.40 -12.24 -6.72
N HIS A 95 6.41 -12.92 -6.17
CA HIS A 95 6.34 -14.38 -6.12
C HIS A 95 5.56 -14.86 -7.33
N SER A 96 6.27 -15.44 -8.27
CA SER A 96 5.75 -16.02 -9.51
C SER A 96 5.58 -17.53 -9.37
N VAL A 97 4.99 -18.19 -10.37
CA VAL A 97 4.73 -19.63 -10.31
C VAL A 97 6.03 -20.44 -10.17
N ASP A 98 7.08 -20.05 -10.86
CA ASP A 98 8.36 -20.78 -10.90
C ASP A 98 9.55 -20.00 -10.34
N ALA A 99 9.36 -18.74 -9.91
CA ALA A 99 10.45 -17.89 -9.44
C ALA A 99 9.99 -16.90 -8.39
N ASP A 100 10.91 -16.55 -7.51
CA ASP A 100 10.77 -15.46 -6.55
C ASP A 100 11.79 -14.37 -6.91
N ASP A 101 11.30 -13.22 -7.36
CA ASP A 101 12.14 -12.12 -7.81
C ASP A 101 12.00 -10.92 -6.89
N GLY A 102 13.14 -10.32 -6.53
CA GLY A 102 13.17 -9.08 -5.74
C GLY A 102 13.47 -7.88 -6.65
N PHE A 103 12.60 -6.89 -6.65
CA PHE A 103 12.76 -5.68 -7.44
C PHE A 103 12.94 -4.47 -6.53
N ALA A 104 14.01 -3.71 -6.75
CA ALA A 104 14.29 -2.49 -6.03
C ALA A 104 13.83 -1.26 -6.83
N ALA A 105 13.22 -0.30 -6.14
CA ALA A 105 12.98 1.01 -6.69
C ALA A 105 14.31 1.79 -6.82
N ASN A 106 14.44 2.58 -7.87
CA ASN A 106 15.69 3.31 -8.14
C ASN A 106 15.90 4.57 -7.28
N GLY A 107 14.87 5.00 -6.56
CA GLY A 107 14.95 6.14 -5.65
C GLY A 107 15.04 7.52 -6.27
N THR A 108 15.06 7.62 -7.59
CA THR A 108 15.29 8.88 -8.30
C THR A 108 14.26 9.21 -9.36
N SER A 109 13.48 8.22 -9.80
CA SER A 109 12.43 8.42 -10.80
C SER A 109 11.23 7.52 -10.61
N ASN A 110 11.38 6.37 -9.94
CA ASN A 110 10.25 5.48 -9.76
C ASN A 110 9.19 6.10 -8.86
N ASN A 111 8.07 6.45 -9.43
CA ASN A 111 6.92 7.04 -8.74
C ASN A 111 5.61 6.29 -9.00
N ILE A 112 5.65 5.16 -9.71
CA ILE A 112 4.50 4.31 -9.98
C ILE A 112 4.84 2.87 -9.59
N ILE A 113 3.94 2.23 -8.83
CA ILE A 113 3.91 0.79 -8.63
C ILE A 113 2.71 0.28 -9.41
N THR A 114 2.94 -0.70 -10.30
CA THR A 114 1.90 -1.33 -11.11
C THR A 114 1.79 -2.80 -10.78
N MET A 115 0.60 -3.26 -10.51
CA MET A 115 0.27 -4.68 -10.29
C MET A 115 -0.77 -5.11 -11.33
N ASN A 116 -0.49 -6.19 -12.06
CA ASN A 116 -1.30 -6.64 -13.20
C ASN A 116 -1.79 -8.09 -13.05
N ALA A 117 -1.66 -8.68 -11.87
CA ALA A 117 -1.97 -10.07 -11.53
C ALA A 117 -1.11 -11.12 -12.28
N THR A 118 -0.26 -10.71 -13.17
CA THR A 118 0.63 -11.60 -13.92
C THR A 118 2.08 -11.44 -13.48
N SER A 119 2.88 -10.73 -14.24
CA SER A 119 4.33 -10.62 -13.98
C SER A 119 4.69 -9.61 -12.90
N THR A 120 3.86 -8.59 -12.64
CA THR A 120 4.14 -7.56 -11.62
C THR A 120 3.35 -7.76 -10.32
N GLY A 121 2.73 -8.93 -10.15
CA GLY A 121 1.94 -9.26 -8.97
C GLY A 121 0.54 -8.64 -8.96
N GLY A 122 -0.15 -8.80 -7.85
CA GLY A 122 -1.50 -8.25 -7.69
C GLY A 122 -2.61 -9.30 -7.61
N LEU A 123 -2.26 -10.59 -7.52
CA LEU A 123 -3.22 -11.63 -7.16
C LEU A 123 -3.70 -11.44 -5.72
N LEU A 124 -4.82 -12.07 -5.42
CA LEU A 124 -5.41 -12.12 -4.10
C LEU A 124 -4.36 -12.42 -3.02
N GLY A 125 -4.29 -11.59 -2.00
CA GLY A 125 -3.34 -11.73 -0.91
C GLY A 125 -2.01 -10.98 -1.12
N SER A 126 -1.79 -10.35 -2.27
CA SER A 126 -0.66 -9.45 -2.46
C SER A 126 -0.72 -8.29 -1.47
N GLU A 127 0.45 -7.89 -0.97
CA GLU A 127 0.57 -6.83 0.01
C GLU A 127 1.68 -5.84 -0.36
N VAL A 128 1.38 -4.56 -0.30
CA VAL A 128 2.35 -3.46 -0.47
C VAL A 128 2.23 -2.52 0.72
N ASN A 129 3.35 -2.22 1.33
CA ASN A 129 3.46 -1.30 2.46
C ASN A 129 4.30 -0.10 2.08
N LEU A 130 3.91 1.07 2.55
CA LEU A 130 4.56 2.35 2.29
C LEU A 130 4.70 3.15 3.57
N ARG A 131 5.83 3.83 3.73
CA ARG A 131 6.05 4.79 4.81
C ARG A 131 6.68 6.05 4.26
N SER A 132 6.13 7.21 4.61
CA SER A 132 6.71 8.50 4.24
C SER A 132 7.95 8.82 5.07
N VAL A 133 8.98 9.33 4.42
CA VAL A 133 10.18 9.89 5.07
C VAL A 133 10.55 11.19 4.36
N VAL A 134 10.39 12.31 5.05
CA VAL A 134 10.69 13.63 4.50
C VAL A 134 12.13 13.70 4.02
N GLY A 135 12.35 14.18 2.80
CA GLY A 135 13.66 14.31 2.17
C GLY A 135 14.22 13.02 1.57
N ILE A 136 13.54 11.89 1.76
CA ILE A 136 13.93 10.59 1.19
C ILE A 136 12.91 10.14 0.16
N GLY A 137 11.63 10.05 0.53
CA GLY A 137 10.56 9.56 -0.32
C GLY A 137 9.65 8.55 0.39
N TRP A 138 8.95 7.76 -0.39
CA TRP A 138 8.13 6.67 0.09
C TRP A 138 8.97 5.39 0.22
N VAL A 139 9.28 4.99 1.45
CA VAL A 139 9.93 3.70 1.70
C VAL A 139 8.89 2.60 1.48
N VAL A 140 9.20 1.68 0.58
CA VAL A 140 8.30 0.61 0.14
C VAL A 140 8.88 -0.75 0.47
N TRP A 141 8.00 -1.65 0.89
CA TRP A 141 8.28 -3.07 1.03
C TRP A 141 6.98 -3.87 0.83
N GLY A 142 7.10 -5.10 0.42
CA GLY A 142 5.93 -5.94 0.22
C GLY A 142 6.23 -7.26 -0.44
N ASN A 143 5.19 -8.08 -0.50
CA ASN A 143 5.17 -9.34 -1.20
C ASN A 143 3.94 -9.36 -2.10
N VAL A 144 4.15 -9.53 -3.37
CA VAL A 144 3.06 -9.59 -4.34
C VAL A 144 3.10 -10.90 -5.12
N LEU A 145 1.94 -11.44 -5.38
CA LEU A 145 1.76 -12.73 -6.03
C LEU A 145 1.40 -12.52 -7.49
N GLY A 146 2.09 -13.19 -8.38
CA GLY A 146 1.85 -13.17 -9.82
C GLY A 146 1.53 -14.56 -10.37
N SER A 147 0.81 -14.62 -11.47
CA SER A 147 0.45 -15.88 -12.14
C SER A 147 1.41 -16.26 -13.28
N ASP A 148 2.38 -15.42 -13.59
CA ASP A 148 3.38 -15.72 -14.62
C ASP A 148 4.47 -16.67 -14.07
N THR A 149 5.28 -17.21 -14.95
CA THR A 149 6.41 -18.08 -14.56
C THR A 149 7.61 -17.28 -14.07
N THR A 150 7.71 -16.00 -14.43
CA THR A 150 8.77 -15.09 -14.01
C THR A 150 8.19 -13.75 -13.61
N GLY A 151 8.80 -13.13 -12.60
CA GLY A 151 8.45 -11.79 -12.17
C GLY A 151 9.00 -10.71 -13.08
N ALA A 152 8.36 -9.56 -13.07
CA ALA A 152 8.84 -8.32 -13.67
C ALA A 152 8.78 -7.20 -12.66
N THR A 153 9.61 -6.15 -12.84
CA THR A 153 9.61 -5.02 -11.93
C THR A 153 8.24 -4.34 -11.90
N PRO A 154 7.66 -4.16 -10.71
CA PRO A 154 6.44 -3.38 -10.56
C PRO A 154 6.69 -1.87 -10.60
N PHE A 155 7.94 -1.43 -10.57
CA PHE A 155 8.30 -0.01 -10.50
C PHE A 155 8.50 0.62 -11.88
N SER A 156 7.95 1.82 -12.07
CA SER A 156 8.11 2.66 -13.25
C SER A 156 7.99 4.16 -12.92
N GLY A 157 8.21 4.99 -13.93
CA GLY A 157 8.16 6.44 -13.84
C GLY A 157 9.38 7.08 -14.41
#